data_565a3103e21539f33cc6caea03a1b983
#
_entry.id   565a3103e21539f33cc6caea03a1b983
#
_cell.length_a   1.000
_cell.length_b   1.000
_cell.length_c   1.000
_cell.angle_alpha   90.00
_cell.angle_beta   90.00
_cell.angle_gamma   90.00
#
_symmetry.space_group_name_H-M   'P 1'
#
loop_
_entity.id
_entity.type
_entity.pdbx_description
1 polymer ?
#
loop_
_entity_poly.entity_id
_entity_poly.type
_entity_poly.pdbx_seq_one_letter_code
_entity_poly.pdbx_strand_id
1 'polypeptide(L)'
;PLEINWEYLLRAYIVIKEANMNERYTELVNAAIAAKEFSYSPYSLFRVGAAILSEDGQIFKGCNIENVSYGATNCAERTAIFKGVSEGVKSIKAIAITSDEEDFTYPCGICRQVICEFGTEVDIILVNNKGETRMSSIEELLPSSFSKETLLD
;
A
#
# COMPACT_ATOMS: atom_id res chain seq x y z
N PRO A 1 -29.51 36.89 -11.56
CA PRO A 1 -29.03 35.52 -11.48
C PRO A 1 -27.62 35.54 -10.88
N LEU A 2 -27.41 34.80 -9.79
CA LEU A 2 -26.07 34.64 -9.19
C LEU A 2 -25.23 33.83 -10.19
N GLU A 3 -24.23 34.46 -10.78
CA GLU A 3 -23.27 33.77 -11.63
C GLU A 3 -22.45 32.80 -10.76
N ILE A 4 -22.55 31.50 -11.08
CA ILE A 4 -21.80 30.46 -10.38
C ILE A 4 -20.34 30.61 -10.81
N ASN A 5 -19.46 30.90 -9.85
CA ASN A 5 -18.02 30.93 -10.09
C ASN A 5 -17.44 29.49 -10.08
N TRP A 6 -17.39 28.93 -11.28
CA TRP A 6 -16.89 27.54 -11.46
C TRP A 6 -15.43 27.34 -11.05
N GLU A 7 -14.59 28.38 -11.20
CA GLU A 7 -13.19 28.30 -10.72
C GLU A 7 -13.10 28.17 -9.21
N TYR A 8 -13.94 28.92 -8.49
CA TYR A 8 -13.98 28.83 -7.03
C TYR A 8 -14.46 27.43 -6.57
N LEU A 9 -15.49 26.90 -7.20
CA LEU A 9 -16.01 25.57 -6.89
C LEU A 9 -15.00 24.47 -7.22
N LEU A 10 -14.29 24.60 -8.34
CA LEU A 10 -13.24 23.65 -8.71
C LEU A 10 -12.07 23.66 -7.71
N ARG A 11 -11.61 24.84 -7.31
CA ARG A 11 -10.56 24.99 -6.29
C ARG A 11 -10.99 24.39 -4.94
N ALA A 12 -12.21 24.70 -4.50
CA ALA A 12 -12.77 24.13 -3.27
C ALA A 12 -12.87 22.59 -3.34
N TYR A 13 -13.30 22.05 -4.47
CA TYR A 13 -13.36 20.60 -4.70
C TYR A 13 -11.97 19.97 -4.64
N ILE A 14 -10.95 20.58 -5.27
CA ILE A 14 -9.56 20.09 -5.24
C ILE A 14 -9.04 20.06 -3.80
N VAL A 15 -9.20 21.15 -3.05
CA VAL A 15 -8.74 21.24 -1.65
C VAL A 15 -9.42 20.18 -0.77
N ILE A 16 -10.73 19.99 -0.92
CA ILE A 16 -11.47 18.96 -0.17
C ILE A 16 -10.98 17.56 -0.55
N LYS A 17 -10.75 17.30 -1.83
CA LYS A 17 -10.25 16.01 -2.32
C LYS A 17 -8.86 15.71 -1.78
N GLU A 18 -7.95 16.68 -1.77
CA GLU A 18 -6.60 16.53 -1.21
C GLU A 18 -6.64 16.30 0.30
N ALA A 19 -7.48 17.02 1.04
CA ALA A 19 -7.66 16.83 2.48
C ALA A 19 -8.17 15.42 2.81
N ASN A 20 -9.19 14.94 2.08
CA ASN A 20 -9.73 13.59 2.24
C ASN A 20 -8.69 12.50 1.90
N MET A 21 -7.87 12.74 0.87
CA MET A 21 -6.78 11.82 0.51
C MET A 21 -5.72 11.73 1.63
N ASN A 22 -5.30 12.86 2.20
CA ASN A 22 -4.36 12.89 3.30
C ASN A 22 -4.88 12.16 4.54
N GLU A 23 -6.17 12.31 4.86
CA GLU A 23 -6.83 11.60 5.97
C GLU A 23 -6.82 10.08 5.72
N ARG A 24 -7.22 9.62 4.53
CA ARG A 24 -7.22 8.20 4.18
C ARG A 24 -5.81 7.60 4.19
N TYR A 25 -4.79 8.34 3.77
CA TYR A 25 -3.41 7.88 3.84
C TYR A 25 -2.88 7.83 5.28
N THR A 26 -3.31 8.73 6.14
CA THR A 26 -3.02 8.66 7.58
C THR A 26 -3.64 7.41 8.21
N GLU A 27 -4.90 7.09 7.90
CA GLU A 27 -5.54 5.84 8.34
C GLU A 27 -4.80 4.59 7.83
N LEU A 28 -4.37 4.62 6.57
CA LEU A 28 -3.62 3.54 5.93
C LEU A 28 -2.28 3.30 6.63
N VAL A 29 -1.53 4.36 6.93
CA VAL A 29 -0.26 4.30 7.67
C VAL A 29 -0.48 3.71 9.06
N ASN A 30 -1.47 4.20 9.80
CA ASN A 30 -1.81 3.69 11.12
C ASN A 30 -2.20 2.21 11.08
N ALA A 31 -2.92 1.78 10.04
CA ALA A 31 -3.29 0.38 9.84
C ALA A 31 -2.06 -0.51 9.60
N ALA A 32 -1.08 -0.05 8.82
CA ALA A 32 0.18 -0.77 8.60
C ALA A 32 1.00 -0.90 9.91
N ILE A 33 1.11 0.19 10.67
CA ILE A 33 1.79 0.18 11.98
C ILE A 33 1.13 -0.82 12.92
N ALA A 34 -0.19 -0.81 13.03
CA ALA A 34 -0.94 -1.74 13.87
C ALA A 34 -0.77 -3.20 13.41
N ALA A 35 -0.72 -3.45 12.10
CA ALA A 35 -0.54 -4.79 11.55
C ALA A 35 0.83 -5.38 11.90
N LYS A 36 1.89 -4.57 12.00
CA LYS A 36 3.25 -5.00 12.34
C LYS A 36 3.31 -5.74 13.69
N GLU A 37 2.48 -5.37 14.64
CA GLU A 37 2.44 -5.99 15.97
C GLU A 37 2.05 -7.48 15.94
N PHE A 38 1.43 -7.94 14.87
CA PHE A 38 1.05 -9.33 14.64
C PHE A 38 2.06 -10.12 13.78
N SER A 39 3.19 -9.53 13.43
CA SER A 39 4.25 -10.22 12.66
C SER A 39 4.65 -11.52 13.32
N TYR A 40 4.71 -12.58 12.52
CA TYR A 40 5.28 -13.85 12.92
C TYR A 40 6.65 -14.03 12.23
N SER A 41 7.71 -13.59 12.90
CA SER A 41 9.07 -13.52 12.35
C SER A 41 10.12 -14.13 13.30
N PRO A 42 9.97 -15.44 13.69
CA PRO A 42 10.85 -16.06 14.68
C PRO A 42 12.27 -16.32 14.16
N TYR A 43 12.47 -16.33 12.85
CA TYR A 43 13.77 -16.64 12.23
C TYR A 43 14.59 -15.38 11.96
N SER A 44 13.98 -14.38 11.28
CA SER A 44 14.67 -13.14 10.93
C SER A 44 14.64 -12.10 12.04
N LEU A 45 13.67 -12.15 12.93
CA LEU A 45 13.33 -11.12 13.92
C LEU A 45 12.98 -9.75 13.27
N PHE A 46 12.73 -9.75 11.95
CA PHE A 46 12.41 -8.57 11.17
C PHE A 46 10.90 -8.46 10.99
N ARG A 47 10.27 -7.55 11.74
CA ARG A 47 8.82 -7.35 11.72
C ARG A 47 8.43 -6.36 10.66
N VAL A 48 7.47 -6.72 9.83
CA VAL A 48 6.90 -5.85 8.79
C VAL A 48 5.38 -5.83 8.93
N GLY A 49 4.81 -4.65 8.80
CA GLY A 49 3.38 -4.44 8.66
C GLY A 49 3.08 -3.74 7.34
N ALA A 50 1.95 -4.08 6.76
CA ALA A 50 1.45 -3.43 5.56
C ALA A 50 -0.07 -3.25 5.63
N ALA A 51 -0.56 -2.27 4.90
CA ALA A 51 -1.99 -2.09 4.68
C ALA A 51 -2.24 -1.59 3.26
N ILE A 52 -3.27 -2.09 2.61
CA ILE A 52 -3.71 -1.64 1.30
C ILE A 52 -4.96 -0.77 1.41
N LEU A 53 -5.09 0.19 0.52
CA LEU A 53 -6.30 0.96 0.26
C LEU A 53 -6.83 0.54 -1.10
N SER A 54 -8.02 -0.02 -1.14
CA SER A 54 -8.70 -0.37 -2.39
C SER A 54 -9.28 0.86 -3.09
N GLU A 55 -9.60 0.75 -4.37
CA GLU A 55 -10.23 1.84 -5.13
C GLU A 55 -11.58 2.27 -4.56
N ASP A 56 -12.33 1.36 -3.96
CA ASP A 56 -13.60 1.64 -3.28
C ASP A 56 -13.46 2.10 -1.82
N GLY A 57 -12.22 2.32 -1.35
CA GLY A 57 -11.93 2.96 -0.07
C GLY A 57 -11.84 2.02 1.13
N GLN A 58 -11.78 0.69 0.93
CA GLN A 58 -11.57 -0.28 2.02
C GLN A 58 -10.09 -0.41 2.36
N ILE A 59 -9.78 -0.68 3.64
CA ILE A 59 -8.43 -0.90 4.14
C ILE A 59 -8.29 -2.34 4.64
N PHE A 60 -7.25 -3.04 4.15
CA PHE A 60 -6.90 -4.39 4.59
C PHE A 60 -5.48 -4.42 5.11
N LYS A 61 -5.31 -5.02 6.30
CA LYS A 61 -4.02 -5.10 7.01
C LYS A 61 -3.35 -6.45 6.79
N GLY A 62 -2.04 -6.46 6.78
CA GLY A 62 -1.22 -7.66 6.75
C GLY A 62 0.11 -7.49 7.46
N CYS A 63 0.69 -8.59 7.91
CA CYS A 63 2.03 -8.65 8.45
C CYS A 63 2.82 -9.77 7.77
N ASN A 64 4.15 -9.78 7.93
CA ASN A 64 4.94 -10.90 7.45
C ASN A 64 4.74 -12.12 8.35
N ILE A 65 4.68 -13.29 7.70
CA ILE A 65 4.46 -14.59 8.35
C ILE A 65 5.51 -15.55 7.83
N GLU A 66 6.49 -15.84 8.67
CA GLU A 66 7.59 -16.71 8.33
C GLU A 66 7.22 -18.19 8.51
N ASN A 67 8.00 -19.05 7.86
CA ASN A 67 7.85 -20.48 7.93
C ASN A 67 9.23 -21.14 7.98
N VAL A 68 9.36 -22.28 8.65
CA VAL A 68 10.58 -23.08 8.64
C VAL A 68 10.95 -23.51 7.22
N SER A 69 9.98 -23.72 6.36
CA SER A 69 10.16 -23.80 4.91
C SER A 69 10.20 -22.38 4.37
N TYR A 70 11.38 -21.83 4.16
CA TYR A 70 11.56 -20.40 3.81
C TYR A 70 10.78 -19.96 2.58
N GLY A 71 10.60 -20.84 1.60
CA GLY A 71 9.79 -20.56 0.40
C GLY A 71 8.30 -20.34 0.69
N ALA A 72 7.79 -20.82 1.83
CA ALA A 72 6.41 -20.62 2.26
C ALA A 72 6.21 -19.31 3.05
N THR A 73 7.27 -18.59 3.39
CA THR A 73 7.21 -17.27 4.04
C THR A 73 6.45 -16.28 3.18
N ASN A 74 5.53 -15.55 3.80
CA ASN A 74 4.75 -14.51 3.10
C ASN A 74 5.05 -13.12 3.64
N CYS A 75 5.35 -12.18 2.74
CA CYS A 75 5.59 -10.79 3.12
C CYS A 75 4.30 -10.10 3.56
N ALA A 76 4.43 -9.06 4.38
CA ALA A 76 3.30 -8.27 4.88
C ALA A 76 2.42 -7.71 3.76
N GLU A 77 3.03 -7.22 2.69
CA GLU A 77 2.35 -6.66 1.52
C GLU A 77 1.44 -7.70 0.86
N ARG A 78 1.95 -8.90 0.64
CA ARG A 78 1.16 -10.00 0.04
C ARG A 78 0.06 -10.47 0.98
N THR A 79 0.30 -10.52 2.27
CA THR A 79 -0.74 -10.85 3.26
C THR A 79 -1.90 -9.84 3.18
N ALA A 80 -1.62 -8.54 3.13
CA ALA A 80 -2.63 -7.50 3.01
C ALA A 80 -3.39 -7.59 1.67
N ILE A 81 -2.65 -7.73 0.55
CA ILE A 81 -3.23 -7.81 -0.80
C ILE A 81 -4.10 -9.05 -0.93
N PHE A 82 -3.60 -10.22 -0.56
CA PHE A 82 -4.34 -11.48 -0.71
C PHE A 82 -5.58 -11.54 0.17
N LYS A 83 -5.53 -10.95 1.35
CA LYS A 83 -6.71 -10.77 2.19
C LYS A 83 -7.75 -9.91 1.49
N GLY A 84 -7.38 -8.74 1.00
CA GLY A 84 -8.29 -7.86 0.27
C GLY A 84 -8.88 -8.53 -0.97
N VAL A 85 -8.06 -9.18 -1.78
CA VAL A 85 -8.49 -9.89 -2.99
C VAL A 85 -9.43 -11.04 -2.64
N SER A 86 -9.16 -11.80 -1.57
CA SER A 86 -10.03 -12.88 -1.11
C SER A 86 -11.39 -12.39 -0.60
N GLU A 87 -11.49 -11.11 -0.26
CA GLU A 87 -12.73 -10.43 0.16
C GLU A 87 -13.36 -9.58 -0.96
N GLY A 88 -12.87 -9.70 -2.21
CA GLY A 88 -13.50 -9.12 -3.39
C GLY A 88 -12.81 -7.87 -3.95
N VAL A 89 -11.69 -7.40 -3.38
CA VAL A 89 -10.91 -6.29 -3.96
C VAL A 89 -10.36 -6.70 -5.32
N LYS A 90 -10.53 -5.85 -6.32
CA LYS A 90 -10.04 -6.07 -7.68
C LYS A 90 -8.88 -5.16 -8.06
N SER A 91 -8.80 -3.98 -7.43
CA SER A 91 -7.74 -3.01 -7.66
C SER A 91 -7.40 -2.23 -6.40
N ILE A 92 -6.15 -1.86 -6.27
CA ILE A 92 -5.61 -1.12 -5.13
C ILE A 92 -5.12 0.26 -5.59
N LYS A 93 -5.31 1.24 -4.73
CA LYS A 93 -4.94 2.63 -4.94
C LYS A 93 -3.61 2.98 -4.26
N ALA A 94 -3.42 2.46 -3.06
CA ALA A 94 -2.21 2.72 -2.27
C ALA A 94 -1.88 1.54 -1.35
N ILE A 95 -0.62 1.46 -0.96
CA ILE A 95 -0.13 0.55 0.06
C ILE A 95 0.82 1.28 0.99
N ALA A 96 0.65 1.11 2.30
CA ALA A 96 1.60 1.54 3.32
C ALA A 96 2.41 0.35 3.83
N ILE A 97 3.71 0.53 4.02
CA ILE A 97 4.66 -0.50 4.48
C ILE A 97 5.52 0.08 5.59
N THR A 98 5.66 -0.64 6.69
CA THR A 98 6.48 -0.25 7.84
C THR A 98 7.25 -1.44 8.40
N SER A 99 8.39 -1.15 9.02
CA SER A 99 9.18 -2.12 9.79
C SER A 99 9.71 -1.49 11.09
N ASP A 100 10.56 -2.20 11.82
CA ASP A 100 11.24 -1.67 13.00
C ASP A 100 12.53 -0.91 12.66
N GLU A 101 12.90 -0.80 11.37
CA GLU A 101 14.13 -0.16 10.93
C GLU A 101 14.05 1.37 10.96
N GLU A 102 15.21 2.01 11.15
CA GLU A 102 15.34 3.47 11.04
C GLU A 102 15.23 3.94 9.58
N ASP A 103 15.71 3.13 8.66
CA ASP A 103 15.57 3.38 7.23
C ASP A 103 14.21 2.89 6.70
N PHE A 104 13.84 3.38 5.52
CA PHE A 104 12.61 2.97 4.86
C PHE A 104 12.72 1.55 4.29
N THR A 105 11.76 0.69 4.63
CA THR A 105 11.68 -0.67 4.10
C THR A 105 10.87 -0.69 2.82
N TYR A 106 11.54 -1.00 1.72
CA TYR A 106 10.92 -1.13 0.40
C TYR A 106 10.34 -2.54 0.18
N PRO A 107 9.28 -2.68 -0.61
CA PRO A 107 8.75 -3.99 -0.98
C PRO A 107 9.79 -4.80 -1.77
N CYS A 108 9.90 -6.09 -1.48
CA CYS A 108 10.77 -6.99 -2.23
C CYS A 108 10.28 -7.19 -3.68
N GLY A 109 11.12 -7.76 -4.55
CA GLY A 109 10.79 -7.92 -5.96
C GLY A 109 9.49 -8.69 -6.23
N ILE A 110 9.23 -9.75 -5.47
CA ILE A 110 7.97 -10.52 -5.58
C ILE A 110 6.78 -9.64 -5.20
N CYS A 111 6.88 -8.86 -4.13
CA CYS A 111 5.80 -7.97 -3.71
C CYS A 111 5.55 -6.85 -4.72
N ARG A 112 6.59 -6.31 -5.34
CA ARG A 112 6.43 -5.30 -6.42
C ARG A 112 5.63 -5.88 -7.59
N GLN A 113 5.93 -7.11 -8.00
CA GLN A 113 5.17 -7.79 -9.06
C GLN A 113 3.70 -8.03 -8.65
N VAL A 114 3.45 -8.45 -7.41
CA VAL A 114 2.09 -8.66 -6.91
C VAL A 114 1.32 -7.33 -6.80
N ILE A 115 1.96 -6.25 -6.37
CA ILE A 115 1.33 -4.91 -6.35
C ILE A 115 0.93 -4.50 -7.77
N CYS A 116 1.83 -4.66 -8.75
CA CYS A 116 1.60 -4.32 -10.15
C CYS A 116 0.40 -5.07 -10.77
N GLU A 117 0.13 -6.30 -10.34
CA GLU A 117 -1.03 -7.09 -10.81
C GLU A 117 -2.37 -6.41 -10.48
N PHE A 118 -2.45 -5.73 -9.32
CA PHE A 118 -3.68 -5.13 -8.82
C PHE A 118 -3.74 -3.61 -8.98
N GLY A 119 -2.74 -3.00 -9.61
CA GLY A 119 -2.73 -1.58 -9.93
C GLY A 119 -1.41 -1.13 -10.54
N THR A 120 -1.49 -0.39 -11.66
CA THR A 120 -0.32 0.17 -12.36
C THR A 120 0.06 1.57 -11.85
N GLU A 121 -0.84 2.24 -11.15
CA GLU A 121 -0.66 3.59 -10.58
C GLU A 121 -0.87 3.55 -9.06
N VAL A 122 -0.15 2.65 -8.37
CA VAL A 122 -0.28 2.47 -6.92
C VAL A 122 0.71 3.35 -6.19
N ASP A 123 0.20 4.19 -5.28
CA ASP A 123 1.02 4.96 -4.35
C ASP A 123 1.62 4.02 -3.29
N ILE A 124 2.92 4.12 -3.09
CA ILE A 124 3.64 3.35 -2.08
C ILE A 124 4.11 4.29 -0.98
N ILE A 125 3.59 4.10 0.22
CA ILE A 125 3.89 4.92 1.40
C ILE A 125 4.80 4.10 2.30
N LEU A 126 6.05 4.50 2.40
CA LEU A 126 7.03 3.88 3.28
C LEU A 126 7.06 4.61 4.61
N VAL A 127 7.05 3.87 5.72
CA VAL A 127 7.04 4.43 7.07
C VAL A 127 8.17 3.80 7.88
N ASN A 128 9.06 4.61 8.42
CA ASN A 128 10.15 4.14 9.28
C ASN A 128 9.71 4.02 10.75
N ASN A 129 10.61 3.54 11.61
CA ASN A 129 10.31 3.36 13.04
C ASN A 129 10.09 4.68 13.81
N LYS A 130 10.44 5.83 13.22
CA LYS A 130 10.22 7.17 13.77
C LYS A 130 8.87 7.76 13.34
N GLY A 131 8.11 7.04 12.48
CA GLY A 131 6.86 7.53 11.92
C GLY A 131 7.03 8.52 10.77
N GLU A 132 8.25 8.71 10.29
CA GLU A 132 8.50 9.50 9.09
C GLU A 132 8.01 8.74 7.86
N THR A 133 7.52 9.46 6.86
CA THR A 133 6.95 8.88 5.66
C THR A 133 7.72 9.29 4.40
N ARG A 134 7.79 8.37 3.44
CA ARG A 134 8.33 8.60 2.10
C ARG A 134 7.35 8.05 1.07
N MET A 135 7.04 8.85 0.07
CA MET A 135 6.20 8.44 -1.05
C MET A 135 7.06 7.90 -2.19
N SER A 136 6.58 6.85 -2.82
CA SER A 136 7.06 6.30 -4.08
C SER A 136 5.87 5.79 -4.89
N SER A 137 6.11 5.26 -6.08
CA SER A 137 5.09 4.62 -6.91
C SER A 137 5.54 3.26 -7.39
N ILE A 138 4.60 2.41 -7.81
CA ILE A 138 4.96 1.11 -8.38
C ILE A 138 5.71 1.28 -9.70
N GLU A 139 5.44 2.32 -10.48
CA GLU A 139 6.18 2.63 -11.70
C GLU A 139 7.66 2.91 -11.44
N GLU A 140 7.97 3.63 -10.36
CA GLU A 140 9.35 3.89 -9.95
C GLU A 140 10.06 2.64 -9.45
N LEU A 141 9.35 1.76 -8.72
CA LEU A 141 9.94 0.59 -8.08
C LEU A 141 9.99 -0.64 -8.99
N LEU A 142 9.20 -0.68 -10.05
CA LEU A 142 9.18 -1.77 -11.03
C LEU A 142 9.03 -1.21 -12.45
N PRO A 143 10.04 -0.49 -12.96
CA PRO A 143 9.99 0.06 -14.30
C PRO A 143 9.95 -1.05 -15.35
N SER A 144 9.24 -0.82 -16.45
CA SER A 144 9.09 -1.78 -17.56
C SER A 144 8.56 -3.15 -17.07
N SER A 145 7.59 -3.13 -16.17
CA SER A 145 7.05 -4.32 -15.55
C SER A 145 6.35 -5.22 -16.58
N PHE A 146 6.44 -6.53 -16.36
CA PHE A 146 5.57 -7.49 -17.02
C PHE A 146 4.19 -7.42 -16.36
N SER A 147 3.18 -6.96 -17.10
CA SER A 147 1.83 -6.73 -16.59
C SER A 147 0.80 -7.63 -17.26
N LYS A 148 -0.38 -7.73 -16.68
CA LYS A 148 -1.49 -8.54 -17.22
C LYS A 148 -1.93 -8.08 -18.61
N GLU A 149 -1.81 -6.80 -18.93
CA GLU A 149 -2.11 -6.24 -20.25
C GLU A 149 -1.26 -6.92 -21.33
N THR A 150 -0.04 -7.34 -21.00
CA THR A 150 0.85 -8.07 -21.94
C THR A 150 0.31 -9.46 -22.31
N LEU A 151 -0.54 -10.07 -21.46
CA LEU A 151 -1.08 -11.41 -21.68
C LEU A 151 -2.55 -11.44 -22.12
N LEU A 152 -3.30 -10.36 -21.88
CA LEU A 152 -4.74 -10.29 -22.13
C LEU A 152 -5.10 -9.58 -23.43
N ASP A 153 -4.11 -8.96 -24.12
CA ASP A 153 -4.22 -8.43 -25.47
C ASP A 153 -3.93 -9.56 -26.50
#